data_358fbec460dbf37bd1b3b1a7e86d7d69
#
_entry.id   358fbec460dbf37bd1b3b1a7e86d7d69
#
_cell.length_a   1.000
_cell.length_b   1.000
_cell.length_c   1.000
_cell.angle_alpha   90.00
_cell.angle_beta   90.00
_cell.angle_gamma   90.00
#
_symmetry.space_group_name_H-M   'P 1'
#
loop_
_entity.id
_entity.type
_entity.pdbx_description
1 polymer ?
#
loop_
_entity_poly.entity_id
_entity_poly.type
_entity_poly.pdbx_seq_one_letter_code
_entity_poly.pdbx_strand_id
1 'polypeptide(L)'
;MRDNVERWIIHEGLQSEEVKNPENNFQILVKHAGRYGIPVDVFEPKGQPGILVIGAKVVMKNSQIARYLGFSAEEKERFEKKVNDFCNSIQVINKIITEDGKQKVGVYVVMDDKENINQQTMLDAIDDVSEKYDKTSRFLLKTF
;
A
#
# COMPACT_ATOMS: atom_id res chain seq x y z
N MET A 1 -9.31 -17.88 -3.52
CA MET A 1 -8.42 -17.01 -2.72
C MET A 1 -9.21 -16.05 -1.83
N ARG A 2 -10.24 -15.40 -2.34
CA ARG A 2 -11.08 -14.48 -1.55
C ARG A 2 -11.57 -15.08 -0.24
N ASP A 3 -12.18 -16.26 -0.29
CA ASP A 3 -12.77 -16.91 0.90
C ASP A 3 -11.72 -17.23 1.95
N ASN A 4 -10.53 -17.64 1.52
CA ASN A 4 -9.43 -17.89 2.44
C ASN A 4 -8.97 -16.61 3.14
N VAL A 5 -8.78 -15.53 2.37
CA VAL A 5 -8.33 -14.24 2.90
C VAL A 5 -9.35 -13.68 3.89
N GLU A 6 -10.65 -13.72 3.55
CA GLU A 6 -11.72 -13.28 4.46
C GLU A 6 -11.69 -14.07 5.76
N ARG A 7 -11.57 -15.40 5.68
CA ARG A 7 -11.51 -16.27 6.85
C ARG A 7 -10.29 -15.96 7.73
N TRP A 8 -9.13 -15.74 7.14
CA TRP A 8 -7.92 -15.40 7.89
C TRP A 8 -8.04 -14.08 8.64
N ILE A 9 -8.63 -13.07 7.99
CA ILE A 9 -8.86 -11.76 8.60
C ILE A 9 -9.82 -11.86 9.79
N ILE A 10 -10.92 -12.60 9.62
CA ILE A 10 -11.90 -12.84 10.69
C ILE A 10 -11.27 -13.62 11.84
N HIS A 11 -10.51 -14.66 11.53
CA HIS A 11 -9.83 -15.50 12.53
C HIS A 11 -8.87 -14.69 13.39
N GLU A 12 -8.18 -13.72 12.81
CA GLU A 12 -7.29 -12.82 13.56
C GLU A 12 -8.02 -11.70 14.29
N GLY A 13 -9.32 -11.58 14.13
CA GLY A 13 -10.10 -10.53 14.77
C GLY A 13 -9.87 -9.13 14.22
N LEU A 14 -9.39 -9.02 12.99
CA LEU A 14 -9.13 -7.73 12.35
C LEU A 14 -10.42 -7.12 11.82
N GLN A 15 -10.60 -5.82 12.07
CA GLN A 15 -11.70 -5.06 11.49
C GLN A 15 -11.44 -4.81 10.01
N SER A 16 -12.42 -5.13 9.18
CA SER A 16 -12.28 -4.99 7.74
C SER A 16 -13.60 -4.64 7.07
N GLU A 17 -13.50 -4.15 5.84
CA GLU A 17 -14.65 -3.96 4.97
C GLU A 17 -14.29 -4.30 3.53
N GLU A 18 -15.27 -4.79 2.79
CA GLU A 18 -15.12 -5.04 1.36
C GLU A 18 -15.08 -3.72 0.61
N VAL A 19 -14.15 -3.60 -0.34
CA VAL A 19 -14.04 -2.45 -1.24
C VAL A 19 -14.38 -2.92 -2.64
N LYS A 20 -15.31 -2.22 -3.29
CA LYS A 20 -15.68 -2.48 -4.68
C LYS A 20 -14.70 -1.77 -5.60
N ASN A 21 -13.87 -2.54 -6.29
CA ASN A 21 -12.93 -2.04 -7.27
C ASN A 21 -12.99 -2.95 -8.50
N PRO A 22 -13.43 -2.43 -9.67
CA PRO A 22 -13.59 -3.25 -10.87
C PRO A 22 -12.27 -3.78 -11.43
N GLU A 23 -11.14 -3.24 -11.03
CA GLU A 23 -9.81 -3.70 -11.45
C GLU A 23 -9.35 -4.94 -10.69
N ASN A 24 -10.03 -5.29 -9.60
CA ASN A 24 -9.65 -6.40 -8.74
C ASN A 24 -10.76 -7.46 -8.69
N ASN A 25 -10.37 -8.72 -8.54
CA ASN A 25 -11.31 -9.81 -8.30
C ASN A 25 -11.97 -9.67 -6.93
N PHE A 26 -11.18 -9.23 -5.94
CA PHE A 26 -11.67 -8.79 -4.64
C PHE A 26 -10.69 -7.78 -4.06
N GLN A 27 -11.18 -6.97 -3.15
CA GLN A 27 -10.37 -6.04 -2.35
C GLN A 27 -11.00 -5.89 -0.98
N ILE A 28 -10.17 -6.03 0.05
CA ILE A 28 -10.59 -5.92 1.45
C ILE A 28 -9.70 -4.87 2.11
N LEU A 29 -10.32 -3.88 2.76
CA LEU A 29 -9.62 -2.90 3.56
C LEU A 29 -9.57 -3.38 5.01
N VAL A 30 -8.37 -3.62 5.52
CA VAL A 30 -8.12 -3.87 6.94
C VAL A 30 -7.90 -2.52 7.60
N LYS A 31 -8.80 -2.13 8.53
CA LYS A 31 -8.88 -0.75 9.02
C LYS A 31 -7.74 -0.31 9.93
N HIS A 32 -7.28 -1.22 10.80
CA HIS A 32 -6.23 -0.95 11.78
C HIS A 32 -5.23 -2.09 11.75
N ALA A 33 -4.26 -1.99 10.85
CA ALA A 33 -3.35 -3.07 10.57
C ALA A 33 -1.94 -2.82 11.09
N GLY A 34 -1.31 -3.90 11.56
CA GLY A 34 0.08 -3.90 11.97
C GLY A 34 0.37 -3.06 13.20
N ARG A 35 1.65 -2.82 13.45
CA ARG A 35 2.15 -2.09 14.61
C ARG A 35 1.62 -0.65 14.70
N TYR A 36 1.46 0.00 13.54
CA TYR A 36 1.09 1.41 13.48
C TYR A 36 -0.41 1.63 13.32
N GLY A 37 -1.22 0.56 13.24
CA GLY A 37 -2.67 0.65 13.17
C GLY A 37 -3.19 1.40 11.95
N ILE A 38 -2.57 1.22 10.79
CA ILE A 38 -2.90 1.93 9.56
C ILE A 38 -3.88 1.12 8.70
N PRO A 39 -4.64 1.77 7.80
CA PRO A 39 -5.45 1.04 6.83
C PRO A 39 -4.57 0.38 5.78
N VAL A 40 -4.81 -0.91 5.54
CA VAL A 40 -4.09 -1.72 4.56
C VAL A 40 -5.07 -2.42 3.65
N ASP A 41 -4.85 -2.31 2.35
CA ASP A 41 -5.64 -3.03 1.34
C ASP A 41 -5.03 -4.40 1.06
N VAL A 42 -5.90 -5.40 0.95
CA VAL A 42 -5.54 -6.76 0.55
C VAL A 42 -6.38 -7.10 -0.67
N PHE A 43 -5.76 -7.35 -1.82
CA PHE A 43 -6.51 -7.53 -3.05
C PHE A 43 -5.84 -8.49 -4.04
N GLU A 44 -6.65 -9.04 -4.94
CA GLU A 44 -6.20 -9.86 -6.06
C GLU A 44 -6.51 -9.10 -7.36
N PRO A 45 -5.50 -8.72 -8.15
CA PRO A 45 -5.73 -8.05 -9.43
C PRO A 45 -6.41 -8.97 -10.44
N LYS A 46 -7.35 -8.46 -11.24
CA LYS A 46 -8.04 -9.24 -12.28
C LYS A 46 -7.08 -9.84 -13.30
N GLY A 47 -6.06 -9.08 -13.68
CA GLY A 47 -5.10 -9.54 -14.67
C GLY A 47 -4.09 -10.57 -14.15
N GLN A 48 -4.09 -10.84 -12.86
CA GLN A 48 -3.09 -11.69 -12.20
C GLN A 48 -3.74 -12.59 -11.15
N PRO A 49 -4.58 -13.55 -11.56
CA PRO A 49 -5.24 -14.44 -10.61
C PRO A 49 -4.22 -15.27 -9.83
N GLY A 50 -4.47 -15.44 -8.54
CA GLY A 50 -3.59 -16.17 -7.63
C GLY A 50 -2.46 -15.35 -7.05
N ILE A 51 -2.34 -14.08 -7.42
CA ILE A 51 -1.40 -13.12 -6.81
C ILE A 51 -2.15 -12.31 -5.78
N LEU A 52 -1.59 -12.22 -4.58
CA LEU A 52 -2.14 -11.40 -3.50
C LEU A 52 -1.26 -10.17 -3.31
N VAL A 53 -1.86 -9.00 -3.39
CA VAL A 53 -1.17 -7.72 -3.19
C VAL A 53 -1.61 -7.11 -1.88
N ILE A 54 -0.66 -6.68 -1.08
CA ILE A 54 -0.88 -6.00 0.19
C ILE A 54 -0.34 -4.59 0.04
N GLY A 55 -1.17 -3.58 0.28
CA GLY A 55 -0.76 -2.20 0.04
C GLY A 55 -1.33 -1.20 1.02
N ALA A 56 -0.66 -0.07 1.11
CA ALA A 56 -1.11 1.08 1.89
C ALA A 56 -0.83 2.35 1.11
N LYS A 57 -1.61 3.39 1.37
CA LYS A 57 -1.47 4.68 0.70
C LYS A 57 -1.07 5.74 1.71
N VAL A 58 0.15 6.24 1.58
CA VAL A 58 0.65 7.35 2.42
C VAL A 58 0.10 8.65 1.84
N VAL A 59 -0.80 9.31 2.58
CA VAL A 59 -1.37 10.59 2.16
C VAL A 59 -0.36 11.70 2.45
N MET A 60 0.00 12.46 1.42
CA MET A 60 0.87 13.61 1.57
C MET A 60 0.14 14.71 2.35
N LYS A 61 0.87 15.42 3.20
CA LYS A 61 0.33 16.56 3.95
C LYS A 61 -0.02 17.70 2.99
N ASN A 62 -0.97 18.56 3.37
CA ASN A 62 -1.38 19.68 2.54
C ASN A 62 -0.23 20.58 2.10
N SER A 63 0.73 20.85 2.99
CA SER A 63 1.93 21.61 2.67
C SER A 63 2.82 20.91 1.64
N GLN A 64 2.92 19.58 1.72
CA GLN A 64 3.68 18.76 0.76
C GLN A 64 3.00 18.74 -0.60
N ILE A 65 1.67 18.59 -0.62
CA ILE A 65 0.87 18.62 -1.85
C ILE A 65 1.04 19.97 -2.56
N ALA A 66 0.95 21.06 -1.81
CA ALA A 66 1.12 22.41 -2.38
C ALA A 66 2.50 22.58 -3.03
N ARG A 67 3.55 22.10 -2.36
CA ARG A 67 4.92 22.15 -2.91
C ARG A 67 5.05 21.28 -4.15
N TYR A 68 4.52 20.07 -4.11
CA TYR A 68 4.56 19.14 -5.25
C TYR A 68 3.85 19.72 -6.47
N LEU A 69 2.66 20.30 -6.30
CA LEU A 69 1.92 20.93 -7.39
C LEU A 69 2.62 22.14 -7.97
N GLY A 70 3.47 22.81 -7.19
CA GLY A 70 4.29 23.93 -7.64
C GLY A 70 5.58 23.52 -8.36
N PHE A 71 5.91 22.25 -8.39
CA PHE A 71 7.11 21.75 -9.05
C PHE A 71 6.99 21.88 -10.57
N SER A 72 8.12 22.19 -11.22
CA SER A 72 8.25 22.04 -12.67
C SER A 72 8.19 20.55 -13.05
N ALA A 73 8.04 20.27 -14.34
CA ALA A 73 8.05 18.89 -14.84
C ALA A 73 9.34 18.16 -14.43
N GLU A 74 10.50 18.83 -14.51
CA GLU A 74 11.78 18.26 -14.10
C GLU A 74 11.86 17.98 -12.61
N GLU A 75 11.33 18.88 -11.79
CA GLU A 75 11.29 18.73 -10.33
C GLU A 75 10.39 17.57 -9.91
N LYS A 76 9.22 17.41 -10.58
CA LYS A 76 8.33 16.27 -10.35
C LYS A 76 9.02 14.96 -10.70
N GLU A 77 9.73 14.90 -11.81
CA GLU A 77 10.46 13.73 -12.25
C GLU A 77 11.56 13.35 -11.26
N ARG A 78 12.30 14.32 -10.75
CA ARG A 78 13.32 14.11 -9.71
C ARG A 78 12.71 13.63 -8.41
N PHE A 79 11.57 14.17 -8.02
CA PHE A 79 10.85 13.73 -6.83
C PHE A 79 10.38 12.29 -6.97
N GLU A 80 9.75 11.95 -8.09
CA GLU A 80 9.30 10.58 -8.38
C GLU A 80 10.46 9.59 -8.35
N LYS A 81 11.62 9.98 -8.90
CA LYS A 81 12.83 9.17 -8.86
C LYS A 81 13.31 8.95 -7.42
N LYS A 82 13.33 10.00 -6.59
CA LYS A 82 13.71 9.88 -5.18
C LYS A 82 12.80 8.93 -4.42
N VAL A 83 11.48 9.04 -4.63
CA VAL A 83 10.49 8.15 -4.01
C VAL A 83 10.73 6.71 -4.47
N ASN A 84 10.92 6.51 -5.76
CA ASN A 84 11.16 5.18 -6.32
C ASN A 84 12.45 4.57 -5.77
N ASP A 85 13.53 5.32 -5.74
CA ASP A 85 14.82 4.85 -5.20
C ASP A 85 14.70 4.49 -3.72
N PHE A 86 14.00 5.31 -2.93
CA PHE A 86 13.77 5.02 -1.52
C PHE A 86 12.94 3.75 -1.35
N CYS A 87 11.83 3.63 -2.06
CA CYS A 87 10.95 2.45 -1.96
C CYS A 87 11.66 1.18 -2.41
N ASN A 88 12.50 1.25 -3.44
CA ASN A 88 13.34 0.13 -3.85
C ASN A 88 14.31 -0.27 -2.75
N SER A 89 14.87 0.70 -2.02
CA SER A 89 15.80 0.42 -0.92
C SER A 89 15.15 -0.30 0.26
N ILE A 90 13.85 -0.11 0.46
CA ILE A 90 13.08 -0.81 1.49
C ILE A 90 12.24 -1.96 0.93
N GLN A 91 12.47 -2.35 -0.33
CA GLN A 91 11.86 -3.52 -0.97
C GLN A 91 10.35 -3.47 -1.09
N VAL A 92 9.81 -2.32 -1.47
CA VAL A 92 8.39 -2.18 -1.82
C VAL A 92 8.23 -1.60 -3.22
N ILE A 93 7.12 -1.97 -3.86
CA ILE A 93 6.68 -1.33 -5.10
C ILE A 93 5.96 -0.06 -4.72
N ASN A 94 6.16 1.02 -5.48
CA ASN A 94 5.52 2.29 -5.19
C ASN A 94 4.75 2.81 -6.39
N LYS A 95 3.77 3.67 -6.10
CA LYS A 95 3.01 4.38 -7.13
C LYS A 95 2.55 5.71 -6.55
N ILE A 96 2.79 6.81 -7.28
CA ILE A 96 2.25 8.11 -6.91
C ILE A 96 0.84 8.21 -7.51
N ILE A 97 -0.14 8.48 -6.65
CA ILE A 97 -1.56 8.42 -7.00
C ILE A 97 -2.22 9.75 -6.65
N THR A 98 -3.10 10.22 -7.53
CA THR A 98 -4.04 11.30 -7.20
C THR A 98 -5.41 10.68 -6.96
N GLU A 99 -5.93 10.84 -5.76
CA GLU A 99 -7.20 10.23 -5.35
C GLU A 99 -7.90 11.16 -4.35
N ASP A 100 -9.18 11.42 -4.58
CA ASP A 100 -9.98 12.33 -3.74
C ASP A 100 -9.37 13.74 -3.59
N GLY A 101 -8.74 14.23 -4.66
CA GLY A 101 -8.08 15.54 -4.66
C GLY A 101 -6.76 15.58 -3.88
N LYS A 102 -6.24 14.44 -3.46
CA LYS A 102 -5.00 14.34 -2.68
C LYS A 102 -3.94 13.55 -3.43
N GLN A 103 -2.68 13.93 -3.21
CA GLN A 103 -1.54 13.15 -3.66
C GLN A 103 -1.20 12.11 -2.61
N LYS A 104 -1.03 10.86 -3.06
CA LYS A 104 -0.70 9.73 -2.18
C LYS A 104 0.47 8.96 -2.78
N VAL A 105 1.27 8.38 -1.90
CA VAL A 105 2.29 7.41 -2.30
C VAL A 105 1.82 6.03 -1.87
N GLY A 106 1.44 5.21 -2.84
CA GLY A 106 1.09 3.81 -2.59
C GLY A 106 2.35 2.98 -2.43
N VAL A 107 2.38 2.13 -1.40
CA VAL A 107 3.45 1.16 -1.15
C VAL A 107 2.85 -0.24 -1.13
N TYR A 108 3.43 -1.16 -1.89
CA TYR A 108 2.83 -2.48 -2.14
C TYR A 108 3.86 -3.59 -2.01
N VAL A 109 3.42 -4.70 -1.43
CA VAL A 109 4.14 -5.98 -1.38
C VAL A 109 3.31 -6.99 -2.17
N VAL A 110 3.96 -7.70 -3.09
CA VAL A 110 3.31 -8.70 -3.95
C VAL A 110 3.65 -10.10 -3.46
N MET A 111 2.62 -10.89 -3.18
CA MET A 111 2.75 -12.31 -2.83
C MET A 111 2.36 -13.14 -4.05
N ASP A 112 3.34 -13.67 -4.75
CA ASP A 112 3.17 -14.42 -6.01
C ASP A 112 3.48 -15.91 -5.90
N ASP A 113 3.99 -16.37 -4.78
CA ASP A 113 4.24 -17.79 -4.52
C ASP A 113 3.02 -18.42 -3.85
N LYS A 114 2.16 -19.02 -4.67
CA LYS A 114 0.88 -19.59 -4.24
C LYS A 114 1.01 -20.60 -3.10
N GLU A 115 2.09 -21.36 -3.07
CA GLU A 115 2.33 -22.36 -2.02
C GLU A 115 2.62 -21.73 -0.66
N ASN A 116 3.11 -20.49 -0.66
CA ASN A 116 3.47 -19.76 0.54
C ASN A 116 2.45 -18.66 0.91
N ILE A 117 1.29 -18.64 0.26
CA ILE A 117 0.20 -17.73 0.65
C ILE A 117 -0.69 -18.45 1.66
N ASN A 118 -0.57 -18.05 2.91
CA ASN A 118 -1.35 -18.59 4.02
C ASN A 118 -1.61 -17.48 5.05
N GLN A 119 -2.33 -17.80 6.11
CA GLN A 119 -2.68 -16.82 7.13
C GLN A 119 -1.45 -16.12 7.71
N GLN A 120 -0.42 -16.88 8.08
CA GLN A 120 0.78 -16.32 8.71
C GLN A 120 1.55 -15.42 7.75
N THR A 121 1.78 -15.86 6.52
CA THR A 121 2.53 -15.06 5.54
C THR A 121 1.76 -13.81 5.13
N MET A 122 0.44 -13.88 5.07
CA MET A 122 -0.40 -12.69 4.83
C MET A 122 -0.28 -11.69 5.97
N LEU A 123 -0.34 -12.15 7.22
CA LEU A 123 -0.20 -11.28 8.39
C LEU A 123 1.20 -10.66 8.46
N ASP A 124 2.23 -11.43 8.17
CA ASP A 124 3.59 -10.91 8.10
C ASP A 124 3.73 -9.82 7.04
N ALA A 125 3.09 -10.00 5.88
CA ALA A 125 3.07 -9.00 4.82
C ALA A 125 2.30 -7.74 5.23
N ILE A 126 1.19 -7.88 5.94
CA ILE A 126 0.43 -6.75 6.48
C ILE A 126 1.29 -5.96 7.47
N ASP A 127 1.98 -6.63 8.37
CA ASP A 127 2.88 -5.99 9.32
C ASP A 127 4.04 -5.28 8.61
N ASP A 128 4.61 -5.91 7.60
CA ASP A 128 5.68 -5.34 6.80
C ASP A 128 5.23 -4.06 6.07
N VAL A 129 4.06 -4.09 5.46
CA VAL A 129 3.49 -2.90 4.80
C VAL A 129 3.24 -1.77 5.80
N SER A 130 2.77 -2.09 7.01
CA SER A 130 2.60 -1.09 8.07
C SER A 130 3.92 -0.40 8.41
N GLU A 131 5.02 -1.15 8.52
CA GLU A 131 6.35 -0.58 8.76
C GLU A 131 6.85 0.25 7.58
N LYS A 132 6.64 -0.23 6.35
CA LYS A 132 7.02 0.48 5.13
C LYS A 132 6.23 1.78 4.96
N TYR A 133 4.96 1.78 5.35
CA TYR A 133 4.15 2.99 5.41
C TYR A 133 4.80 4.05 6.32
N ASP A 134 5.18 3.65 7.53
CA ASP A 134 5.82 4.57 8.48
C ASP A 134 7.14 5.12 7.93
N LYS A 135 7.99 4.27 7.38
CA LYS A 135 9.26 4.67 6.77
C LYS A 135 9.06 5.64 5.61
N THR A 136 8.07 5.39 4.76
CA THR A 136 7.76 6.26 3.61
C THR A 136 7.23 7.60 4.09
N SER A 137 6.37 7.61 5.10
CA SER A 137 5.86 8.84 5.70
C SER A 137 6.99 9.71 6.24
N ARG A 138 7.94 9.12 6.95
CA ARG A 138 9.13 9.83 7.46
C ARG A 138 10.04 10.34 6.35
N PHE A 139 10.20 9.54 5.30
CA PHE A 139 10.97 9.96 4.11
C PHE A 139 10.35 11.20 3.48
N LEU A 140 9.04 11.24 3.32
CA LEU A 140 8.34 12.40 2.76
C LEU A 140 8.52 13.64 3.63
N LEU A 141 8.52 13.50 4.95
CA LEU A 141 8.79 14.61 5.87
C LEU A 141 10.19 15.20 5.69
N LYS A 142 11.17 14.38 5.38
CA LYS A 142 12.56 14.82 5.16
C LYS A 142 12.80 15.39 3.77
N THR A 143 12.00 14.97 2.80
CA THR A 143 12.16 15.36 1.39
C THR A 143 11.56 16.73 1.09
N PHE A 144 10.54 17.13 1.83
CA PHE A 144 9.87 18.42 1.67
C PHE A 144 10.32 19.49 2.66
#